data_a8c42f7b086c4e13dd1e23357e5888ed
#
_entry.id   a8c42f7b086c4e13dd1e23357e5888ed
#
_cell.length_a   1.000
_cell.length_b   1.000
_cell.length_c   1.000
_cell.angle_alpha   90.00
_cell.angle_beta   90.00
_cell.angle_gamma   90.00
#
_symmetry.space_group_name_H-M   'P 1'
#
loop_
_entity.id
_entity.type
_entity.pdbx_description
1 polymer ?
#
loop_
_entity_poly.entity_id
_entity_poly.type
_entity_poly.pdbx_seq_one_letter_code
_entity_poly.pdbx_strand_id
1 'polypeptide(L)'
;TDEVDVDDDNDGVLDADDACPLGSIGSHSFDLDQDGCNDAEDPDIDNDDFSNQQEQEAGTNPRVRDSDNDGVIDGHDAFPMDPNESSDSDGDGCGDNRDVFPNDPTECTDTDEDGYGDNEDAFPRDESEWADQDQDGVGDNSDACFLEYGTSIVPLGCPDLDGDGVADTLDAFPENASEW
;
A
#
# COMPACT_ATOMS: atom_id res chain seq x y z
N THR A 1 33.36 -13.46 -47.54
CA THR A 1 33.59 -12.97 -46.19
C THR A 1 32.47 -12.01 -45.92
N ASP A 2 31.42 -12.47 -45.28
CA ASP A 2 30.43 -11.59 -44.70
C ASP A 2 31.15 -10.67 -43.74
N GLU A 3 31.32 -9.41 -44.10
CA GLU A 3 31.48 -8.36 -43.13
C GLU A 3 30.14 -8.34 -42.41
N VAL A 4 30.16 -8.60 -41.13
CA VAL A 4 29.00 -8.37 -40.27
C VAL A 4 28.74 -6.86 -40.38
N ASP A 5 27.62 -6.50 -40.98
CA ASP A 5 27.15 -5.12 -40.93
C ASP A 5 26.94 -4.84 -39.42
N VAL A 6 27.35 -3.73 -38.97
CA VAL A 6 27.30 -3.36 -37.54
C VAL A 6 26.22 -2.31 -37.27
N ASP A 7 25.44 -1.98 -38.29
CA ASP A 7 24.33 -1.04 -38.31
C ASP A 7 23.41 -1.48 -39.45
N ASP A 8 22.67 -2.60 -39.22
CA ASP A 8 21.98 -3.39 -40.23
C ASP A 8 20.86 -2.61 -40.94
N ASP A 9 20.27 -1.61 -40.31
CA ASP A 9 19.23 -0.76 -40.87
C ASP A 9 19.72 0.63 -41.28
N ASN A 10 20.97 0.97 -40.94
CA ASN A 10 21.66 2.21 -41.27
C ASN A 10 20.99 3.47 -40.72
N ASP A 11 20.44 3.40 -39.51
CA ASP A 11 19.83 4.53 -38.84
C ASP A 11 20.87 5.38 -38.08
N GLY A 12 22.08 4.85 -37.82
CA GLY A 12 23.20 5.50 -37.17
C GLY A 12 23.43 5.02 -35.75
N VAL A 13 22.62 4.12 -35.24
CA VAL A 13 22.83 3.36 -34.00
C VAL A 13 23.45 2.01 -34.39
N LEU A 14 24.42 1.51 -33.63
CA LEU A 14 25.03 0.22 -33.92
C LEU A 14 24.12 -0.91 -33.40
N ASP A 15 24.01 -2.03 -34.10
CA ASP A 15 23.19 -3.19 -33.74
C ASP A 15 23.36 -3.63 -32.27
N ALA A 16 24.53 -3.38 -31.67
CA ALA A 16 24.83 -3.75 -30.30
C ALA A 16 24.21 -2.80 -29.27
N ASP A 17 23.87 -1.60 -29.68
CA ASP A 17 23.33 -0.51 -28.87
C ASP A 17 21.92 -0.11 -29.33
N ASP A 18 21.39 -0.81 -30.35
CA ASP A 18 20.12 -0.57 -31.02
C ASP A 18 19.03 -1.52 -30.50
N ALA A 19 17.93 -0.97 -30.01
CA ALA A 19 16.78 -1.73 -29.53
C ALA A 19 16.03 -2.43 -30.67
N CYS A 20 16.13 -1.90 -31.91
CA CYS A 20 15.50 -2.44 -33.12
C CYS A 20 16.47 -2.64 -34.29
N PRO A 21 17.50 -3.52 -34.20
CA PRO A 21 18.60 -3.63 -35.15
C PRO A 21 18.21 -3.94 -36.63
N LEU A 22 16.97 -4.19 -36.91
CA LEU A 22 16.38 -4.43 -38.24
C LEU A 22 15.15 -3.53 -38.43
N GLY A 23 15.08 -2.44 -37.71
CA GLY A 23 14.00 -1.48 -37.75
C GLY A 23 13.77 -0.87 -39.12
N SER A 24 12.70 -0.17 -39.30
CA SER A 24 12.50 0.56 -40.57
C SER A 24 13.29 1.87 -40.52
N ILE A 25 14.12 2.13 -41.50
CA ILE A 25 14.80 3.41 -41.74
C ILE A 25 13.72 4.51 -41.88
N GLY A 26 13.10 4.88 -40.81
CA GLY A 26 12.15 5.99 -40.72
C GLY A 26 12.89 7.21 -40.21
N SER A 27 12.78 8.32 -40.90
CA SER A 27 13.39 9.59 -40.50
C SER A 27 13.34 9.76 -38.98
N HIS A 28 14.46 10.02 -38.28
CA HIS A 28 14.67 10.29 -36.83
C HIS A 28 13.65 11.25 -36.21
N SER A 29 12.60 11.61 -36.87
CA SER A 29 11.56 12.53 -36.40
C SER A 29 10.51 11.87 -35.50
N PHE A 30 10.62 10.57 -35.23
CA PHE A 30 9.68 9.78 -34.45
C PHE A 30 10.39 8.73 -33.54
N ASP A 31 11.58 8.97 -33.11
CA ASP A 31 12.37 8.23 -32.15
C ASP A 31 12.58 9.17 -30.96
N LEU A 32 11.77 8.99 -29.92
CA LEU A 32 11.65 9.96 -28.82
C LEU A 32 12.85 9.88 -27.87
N ASP A 33 13.31 8.69 -27.56
CA ASP A 33 14.38 8.41 -26.60
C ASP A 33 15.77 8.22 -27.24
N GLN A 34 15.81 8.08 -28.59
CA GLN A 34 16.98 7.94 -29.43
C GLN A 34 17.75 6.62 -29.21
N ASP A 35 17.01 5.54 -29.01
CA ASP A 35 17.56 4.20 -28.83
C ASP A 35 17.71 3.41 -30.16
N GLY A 36 17.28 4.00 -31.29
CA GLY A 36 17.31 3.41 -32.63
C GLY A 36 15.97 2.75 -33.04
N CYS A 37 15.02 2.67 -32.14
CA CYS A 37 13.68 2.18 -32.39
C CYS A 37 12.74 3.33 -32.78
N ASN A 38 11.96 3.17 -33.84
CA ASN A 38 10.94 4.15 -34.19
C ASN A 38 9.76 4.01 -33.19
N ASP A 39 9.20 5.11 -32.67
CA ASP A 39 8.04 5.12 -31.74
C ASP A 39 6.89 4.18 -32.14
N ALA A 40 6.72 3.85 -33.41
CA ALA A 40 5.63 2.97 -33.89
C ALA A 40 5.93 1.47 -33.73
N GLU A 41 7.19 1.12 -33.61
CA GLU A 41 7.70 -0.26 -33.44
C GLU A 41 8.31 -0.47 -32.04
N ASP A 42 8.53 0.62 -31.33
CA ASP A 42 9.13 0.66 -30.01
C ASP A 42 8.17 0.15 -28.92
N PRO A 43 8.58 -0.86 -28.13
CA PRO A 43 7.78 -1.34 -27.01
C PRO A 43 7.83 -0.44 -25.76
N ASP A 44 8.78 0.52 -25.69
CA ASP A 44 9.03 1.44 -24.56
C ASP A 44 9.53 2.78 -25.11
N ILE A 45 8.60 3.62 -25.61
CA ILE A 45 8.85 4.82 -26.43
C ILE A 45 9.72 5.88 -25.75
N ASP A 46 9.70 5.95 -24.42
CA ASP A 46 10.44 6.96 -23.67
C ASP A 46 11.56 6.37 -22.80
N ASN A 47 11.73 5.04 -22.89
CA ASN A 47 12.81 4.26 -22.26
C ASN A 47 12.94 4.53 -20.75
N ASP A 48 11.82 4.35 -20.05
CA ASP A 48 11.74 4.53 -18.60
C ASP A 48 11.66 3.20 -17.84
N ASP A 49 11.88 2.05 -18.53
CA ASP A 49 11.75 0.68 -18.02
C ASP A 49 10.29 0.23 -17.78
N PHE A 50 9.30 1.00 -18.31
CA PHE A 50 7.88 0.68 -18.25
C PHE A 50 7.31 0.62 -19.68
N SER A 51 7.03 -0.56 -20.18
CA SER A 51 6.60 -0.71 -21.56
C SER A 51 5.28 0.02 -21.85
N ASN A 52 5.07 0.48 -23.10
CA ASN A 52 3.84 1.13 -23.54
C ASN A 52 2.55 0.39 -23.15
N GLN A 53 2.61 -0.94 -23.07
CA GLN A 53 1.47 -1.74 -22.61
C GLN A 53 1.22 -1.60 -21.12
N GLN A 54 2.29 -1.65 -20.31
CA GLN A 54 2.19 -1.49 -18.85
C GLN A 54 1.68 -0.10 -18.51
N GLU A 55 2.17 0.92 -19.21
CA GLU A 55 1.73 2.30 -19.07
C GLU A 55 0.24 2.47 -19.39
N GLN A 56 -0.22 1.86 -20.48
CA GLN A 56 -1.65 1.86 -20.81
C GLN A 56 -2.50 1.20 -19.71
N GLU A 57 -1.97 0.16 -19.06
CA GLU A 57 -2.64 -0.54 -17.96
C GLU A 57 -2.61 0.29 -16.67
N ALA A 58 -1.51 0.98 -16.40
CA ALA A 58 -1.33 1.88 -15.24
C ALA A 58 -2.03 3.24 -15.43
N GLY A 59 -2.24 3.66 -16.69
CA GLY A 59 -2.85 4.94 -17.03
C GLY A 59 -1.84 6.09 -17.15
N THR A 60 -0.56 5.76 -17.27
CA THR A 60 0.54 6.69 -17.54
C THR A 60 0.65 7.05 -19.03
N ASN A 61 1.62 7.83 -19.42
CA ASN A 61 1.75 8.30 -20.80
C ASN A 61 3.04 7.79 -21.44
N PRO A 62 2.96 6.88 -22.44
CA PRO A 62 4.10 6.27 -23.16
C PRO A 62 5.08 7.22 -23.83
N ARG A 63 5.06 8.48 -23.56
CA ARG A 63 5.95 9.51 -24.09
C ARG A 63 6.47 10.43 -23.02
N VAL A 64 6.24 10.08 -21.75
CA VAL A 64 6.58 10.93 -20.60
C VAL A 64 7.13 10.02 -19.50
N ARG A 65 8.41 9.94 -19.38
CA ARG A 65 9.17 9.10 -18.45
C ARG A 65 8.78 9.22 -16.97
N ASP A 66 8.17 10.30 -16.59
CA ASP A 66 7.78 10.66 -15.24
C ASP A 66 6.42 11.36 -15.36
N SER A 67 5.34 10.59 -15.22
CA SER A 67 3.98 11.03 -15.56
C SER A 67 3.42 12.03 -14.57
N ASP A 68 3.77 11.95 -13.29
CA ASP A 68 3.28 12.84 -12.24
C ASP A 68 4.29 13.94 -11.85
N ASN A 69 5.53 13.85 -12.37
CA ASN A 69 6.61 14.81 -12.20
C ASN A 69 7.13 14.94 -10.75
N ASP A 70 7.21 13.81 -10.04
CA ASP A 70 7.79 13.76 -8.70
C ASP A 70 9.33 13.59 -8.72
N GLY A 71 9.90 13.18 -9.86
CA GLY A 71 11.32 12.98 -10.11
C GLY A 71 11.74 11.51 -10.15
N VAL A 72 10.81 10.58 -10.00
CA VAL A 72 10.97 9.13 -10.24
C VAL A 72 10.33 8.78 -11.57
N ILE A 73 10.97 7.93 -12.37
CA ILE A 73 10.42 7.49 -13.65
C ILE A 73 9.36 6.43 -13.45
N ASP A 74 8.36 6.34 -14.33
CA ASP A 74 7.17 5.50 -14.17
C ASP A 74 7.51 4.03 -13.92
N GLY A 75 8.55 3.50 -14.56
CA GLY A 75 8.99 2.11 -14.37
C GLY A 75 9.66 1.81 -13.02
N HIS A 76 10.06 2.82 -12.30
CA HIS A 76 10.67 2.70 -10.97
C HIS A 76 9.79 3.27 -9.87
N ASP A 77 8.60 3.75 -10.21
CA ASP A 77 7.65 4.36 -9.32
C ASP A 77 6.53 3.37 -8.95
N ALA A 78 6.31 3.13 -7.68
CA ALA A 78 5.20 2.32 -7.21
C ALA A 78 3.83 3.01 -7.41
N PHE A 79 3.84 4.35 -7.53
CA PHE A 79 2.63 5.19 -7.67
C PHE A 79 2.78 6.23 -8.78
N PRO A 80 3.00 5.85 -10.05
CA PRO A 80 3.43 6.74 -11.11
C PRO A 80 2.41 7.83 -11.51
N MET A 81 1.35 8.00 -10.74
CA MET A 81 0.31 9.02 -10.91
C MET A 81 0.06 9.83 -9.63
N ASP A 82 0.82 9.59 -8.54
CA ASP A 82 0.70 10.33 -7.29
C ASP A 82 2.02 11.03 -6.92
N PRO A 83 2.18 12.32 -7.22
CA PRO A 83 3.42 13.06 -7.03
C PRO A 83 3.87 13.22 -5.56
N ASN A 84 3.23 12.56 -4.63
CA ASN A 84 3.62 12.56 -3.22
C ASN A 84 4.12 11.19 -2.75
N GLU A 85 4.00 10.16 -3.59
CA GLU A 85 4.37 8.79 -3.27
C GLU A 85 5.15 8.18 -4.43
N SER A 86 6.25 7.52 -4.17
CA SER A 86 7.03 6.81 -5.17
C SER A 86 7.54 5.44 -4.72
N SER A 87 7.38 5.13 -3.46
CA SER A 87 7.83 3.88 -2.86
C SER A 87 6.73 3.21 -2.07
N ASP A 88 6.72 1.88 -2.09
CA ASP A 88 5.88 1.01 -1.27
C ASP A 88 6.77 -0.12 -0.78
N SER A 89 7.28 0.02 0.45
CA SER A 89 8.36 -0.83 0.95
C SER A 89 7.89 -2.23 1.33
N ASP A 90 6.64 -2.41 1.70
CA ASP A 90 6.07 -3.69 2.11
C ASP A 90 5.04 -4.26 1.12
N GLY A 91 4.59 -3.43 0.16
CA GLY A 91 3.76 -3.86 -0.95
C GLY A 91 2.26 -3.96 -0.63
N ASP A 92 1.78 -3.20 0.34
CA ASP A 92 0.37 -3.21 0.73
C ASP A 92 -0.51 -2.25 -0.08
N GLY A 93 0.11 -1.37 -0.88
CA GLY A 93 -0.55 -0.36 -1.70
C GLY A 93 -0.70 1.00 -1.00
N CYS A 94 -0.11 1.15 0.17
CA CYS A 94 0.05 2.42 0.87
C CYS A 94 1.47 2.93 0.61
N GLY A 95 1.62 4.15 0.13
CA GLY A 95 2.96 4.68 -0.13
C GLY A 95 3.69 5.04 1.17
N ASP A 96 5.01 4.83 1.16
CA ASP A 96 5.88 4.99 2.33
C ASP A 96 5.75 6.35 3.04
N ASN A 97 5.38 7.42 2.31
CA ASN A 97 5.22 8.75 2.90
C ASN A 97 3.92 8.91 3.70
N ARG A 98 2.90 8.14 3.35
CA ARG A 98 1.59 8.18 3.97
C ARG A 98 1.40 7.05 4.96
N ASP A 99 2.18 6.00 4.81
CA ASP A 99 2.14 4.81 5.62
C ASP A 99 2.76 5.04 7.00
N VAL A 100 2.00 4.79 8.04
CA VAL A 100 2.49 4.87 9.44
C VAL A 100 3.36 3.65 9.80
N PHE A 101 3.18 2.53 9.08
CA PHE A 101 3.86 1.26 9.29
C PHE A 101 4.59 0.74 8.03
N PRO A 102 5.54 1.47 7.42
CA PRO A 102 6.09 1.20 6.08
C PRO A 102 6.88 -0.11 5.93
N ASN A 103 6.75 -1.04 6.82
CA ASN A 103 7.35 -2.38 6.79
C ASN A 103 6.38 -3.46 7.27
N ASP A 104 5.11 -3.13 7.44
CA ASP A 104 4.05 -4.06 7.86
C ASP A 104 2.91 -4.10 6.84
N PRO A 105 2.91 -5.06 5.89
CA PRO A 105 1.96 -5.12 4.79
C PRO A 105 0.51 -5.39 5.22
N THR A 106 0.21 -5.32 6.48
CA THR A 106 -1.14 -5.49 7.03
C THR A 106 -1.72 -4.21 7.59
N GLU A 107 -0.87 -3.18 7.79
CA GLU A 107 -1.22 -1.91 8.41
C GLU A 107 -0.77 -0.73 7.57
N CYS A 108 -1.61 0.28 7.44
CA CYS A 108 -1.31 1.53 6.72
C CYS A 108 -1.60 2.76 7.59
N THR A 109 -2.60 2.66 8.47
CA THR A 109 -3.10 3.79 9.26
C THR A 109 -3.14 3.45 10.74
N ASP A 110 -2.96 4.49 11.56
CA ASP A 110 -3.14 4.50 13.00
C ASP A 110 -3.98 5.75 13.31
N THR A 111 -5.29 5.55 13.49
CA THR A 111 -6.25 6.67 13.52
C THR A 111 -6.18 7.45 14.83
N ASP A 112 -5.85 6.84 15.94
CA ASP A 112 -5.78 7.47 17.26
C ASP A 112 -4.35 7.68 17.78
N GLU A 113 -3.35 7.22 16.99
CA GLU A 113 -1.92 7.42 17.24
C GLU A 113 -1.40 6.72 18.52
N ASP A 114 -1.97 5.55 18.85
CA ASP A 114 -1.54 4.78 20.01
C ASP A 114 -0.37 3.82 19.72
N GLY A 115 -0.06 3.63 18.43
CA GLY A 115 1.04 2.79 17.95
C GLY A 115 0.62 1.39 17.51
N TYR A 116 -0.67 1.11 17.51
CA TYR A 116 -1.27 -0.08 16.89
C TYR A 116 -2.01 0.34 15.61
N GLY A 117 -1.90 -0.47 14.56
CA GLY A 117 -2.58 -0.17 13.30
C GLY A 117 -4.07 -0.44 13.37
N ASP A 118 -4.85 0.33 12.61
CA ASP A 118 -6.32 0.26 12.59
C ASP A 118 -6.87 -1.17 12.37
N ASN A 119 -6.11 -2.06 11.70
CA ASN A 119 -6.55 -3.42 11.42
C ASN A 119 -6.28 -4.39 12.58
N GLU A 120 -5.21 -4.18 13.35
CA GLU A 120 -4.90 -4.98 14.53
C GLU A 120 -5.59 -4.44 15.79
N ASP A 121 -5.99 -3.17 15.78
CA ASP A 121 -6.57 -2.48 16.90
C ASP A 121 -8.07 -2.82 17.08
N ALA A 122 -8.44 -3.28 18.24
CA ALA A 122 -9.85 -3.52 18.59
C ALA A 122 -10.65 -2.22 18.76
N PHE A 123 -9.97 -1.09 19.03
CA PHE A 123 -10.56 0.23 19.30
C PHE A 123 -9.89 1.37 18.52
N PRO A 124 -9.88 1.38 17.18
CA PRO A 124 -9.09 2.28 16.33
C PRO A 124 -9.40 3.78 16.45
N ARG A 125 -9.98 4.22 17.54
CA ARG A 125 -10.33 5.62 17.84
C ARG A 125 -10.22 5.95 19.30
N ASP A 126 -9.60 5.08 20.08
CA ASP A 126 -9.42 5.27 21.53
C ASP A 126 -7.95 4.99 21.90
N GLU A 127 -7.13 6.03 21.89
CA GLU A 127 -5.68 5.99 22.18
C GLU A 127 -5.29 5.29 23.48
N SER A 128 -6.25 4.91 24.29
CA SER A 128 -6.03 4.23 25.56
C SER A 128 -6.30 2.73 25.51
N GLU A 129 -6.88 2.21 24.42
CA GLU A 129 -7.31 0.82 24.29
C GLU A 129 -6.95 0.28 22.90
N TRP A 130 -6.33 -0.88 22.81
CA TRP A 130 -5.95 -1.55 21.54
C TRP A 130 -6.32 -3.03 21.49
N ALA A 131 -6.71 -3.64 22.62
CA ALA A 131 -7.04 -5.05 22.71
C ALA A 131 -8.34 -5.27 23.49
N ASP A 132 -9.07 -6.31 23.07
CA ASP A 132 -10.29 -6.81 23.73
C ASP A 132 -10.22 -8.35 23.68
N GLN A 133 -9.62 -8.94 24.72
CA GLN A 133 -9.25 -10.34 24.70
C GLN A 133 -10.41 -11.29 24.87
N ASP A 134 -11.45 -10.89 25.59
CA ASP A 134 -12.67 -11.68 25.82
C ASP A 134 -13.85 -11.26 24.95
N GLN A 135 -13.67 -10.16 24.19
CA GLN A 135 -14.62 -9.66 23.20
C GLN A 135 -15.96 -9.20 23.79
N ASP A 136 -15.93 -8.59 24.96
CA ASP A 136 -17.10 -8.02 25.59
C ASP A 136 -17.39 -6.56 25.21
N GLY A 137 -16.43 -5.92 24.50
CA GLY A 137 -16.52 -4.54 24.03
C GLY A 137 -15.94 -3.52 25.01
N VAL A 138 -15.28 -3.97 26.07
CA VAL A 138 -14.45 -3.15 26.96
C VAL A 138 -12.99 -3.46 26.67
N GLY A 139 -12.17 -2.44 26.50
CA GLY A 139 -10.75 -2.64 26.23
C GLY A 139 -10.01 -3.19 27.45
N ASP A 140 -9.01 -4.03 27.19
CA ASP A 140 -8.22 -4.74 28.20
C ASP A 140 -7.63 -3.82 29.29
N ASN A 141 -7.33 -2.56 28.92
CA ASN A 141 -6.76 -1.59 29.89
C ASN A 141 -7.80 -1.06 30.88
N SER A 142 -9.05 -0.95 30.45
CA SER A 142 -10.18 -0.47 31.26
C SER A 142 -10.97 -1.60 31.89
N ASP A 143 -10.79 -2.83 31.39
CA ASP A 143 -11.50 -4.01 31.83
C ASP A 143 -10.88 -4.61 33.11
N ALA A 144 -11.69 -4.72 34.15
CA ALA A 144 -11.25 -5.35 35.39
C ALA A 144 -11.17 -6.90 35.30
N CYS A 145 -11.84 -7.48 34.31
CA CYS A 145 -11.91 -8.93 34.08
C CYS A 145 -11.52 -9.34 32.66
N PHE A 146 -10.58 -8.70 32.03
CA PHE A 146 -10.13 -8.75 30.62
C PHE A 146 -9.95 -10.16 29.99
N LEU A 147 -10.19 -11.22 30.70
CA LEU A 147 -10.15 -12.63 30.24
C LEU A 147 -11.50 -13.33 30.35
N GLU A 148 -12.50 -12.67 30.88
CA GLU A 148 -13.82 -13.26 31.19
C GLU A 148 -14.90 -12.29 30.74
N TYR A 149 -15.54 -12.56 29.59
CA TYR A 149 -16.65 -11.77 29.04
C TYR A 149 -17.63 -11.31 30.12
N GLY A 150 -17.86 -10.00 30.21
CA GLY A 150 -18.71 -9.40 31.23
C GLY A 150 -19.55 -8.24 30.72
N THR A 151 -20.53 -7.84 31.50
CA THR A 151 -21.43 -6.73 31.17
C THR A 151 -21.61 -5.77 32.34
N SER A 152 -20.87 -6.02 33.45
CA SER A 152 -20.97 -5.17 34.62
C SER A 152 -20.41 -3.76 34.40
N ILE A 153 -20.92 -2.81 35.13
CA ILE A 153 -20.45 -1.42 35.19
C ILE A 153 -19.51 -1.22 36.38
N VAL A 154 -19.65 -2.05 37.43
CA VAL A 154 -18.86 -1.95 38.65
C VAL A 154 -18.47 -3.35 39.17
N PRO A 155 -17.20 -3.73 39.08
CA PRO A 155 -16.16 -3.14 38.20
C PRO A 155 -16.52 -3.35 36.74
N LEU A 156 -15.97 -2.53 35.85
CA LEU A 156 -16.27 -2.59 34.40
C LEU A 156 -15.79 -3.91 33.80
N GLY A 157 -16.56 -4.50 32.87
CA GLY A 157 -16.14 -5.65 32.08
C GLY A 157 -16.17 -6.99 32.82
N CYS A 158 -16.77 -7.11 33.99
CA CYS A 158 -16.84 -8.38 34.70
C CYS A 158 -18.19 -9.11 34.49
N PRO A 159 -18.24 -10.44 34.67
CA PRO A 159 -19.48 -11.19 34.59
C PRO A 159 -20.59 -10.63 35.51
N ASP A 160 -21.77 -10.44 34.96
CA ASP A 160 -22.98 -9.90 35.56
C ASP A 160 -24.18 -10.68 35.05
N LEU A 161 -24.63 -11.64 35.83
CA LEU A 161 -25.63 -12.66 35.42
C LEU A 161 -27.03 -12.09 35.29
N ASP A 162 -27.43 -11.15 36.12
CA ASP A 162 -28.75 -10.58 36.10
C ASP A 162 -28.87 -9.23 35.41
N GLY A 163 -27.70 -8.62 35.07
CA GLY A 163 -27.62 -7.41 34.27
C GLY A 163 -27.95 -6.12 35.05
N ASP A 164 -27.76 -6.10 36.34
CA ASP A 164 -28.00 -4.89 37.16
C ASP A 164 -26.83 -3.89 37.17
N GLY A 165 -25.68 -4.30 36.63
CA GLY A 165 -24.47 -3.50 36.48
C GLY A 165 -23.44 -3.72 37.57
N VAL A 166 -23.70 -4.60 38.53
CA VAL A 166 -22.76 -5.03 39.56
C VAL A 166 -22.25 -6.42 39.22
N ALA A 167 -20.93 -6.61 39.23
CA ALA A 167 -20.38 -7.92 38.94
C ALA A 167 -20.80 -8.98 39.96
N ASP A 168 -21.04 -10.22 39.49
CA ASP A 168 -21.43 -11.37 40.31
C ASP A 168 -20.58 -11.56 41.58
N THR A 169 -19.29 -11.22 41.51
CA THR A 169 -18.34 -11.34 42.64
C THR A 169 -18.55 -10.30 43.73
N LEU A 170 -19.19 -9.19 43.39
CA LEU A 170 -19.48 -8.09 44.35
C LEU A 170 -20.97 -7.99 44.70
N ASP A 171 -21.82 -8.66 43.92
CA ASP A 171 -23.24 -8.69 44.14
C ASP A 171 -23.62 -9.76 45.19
N ALA A 172 -24.43 -9.34 46.17
CA ALA A 172 -24.96 -10.24 47.19
C ALA A 172 -26.12 -11.14 46.66
N PHE A 173 -26.70 -10.75 45.52
CA PHE A 173 -27.88 -11.42 44.92
C PHE A 173 -27.70 -11.57 43.39
N PRO A 174 -26.68 -12.32 42.90
CA PRO A 174 -26.27 -12.35 41.48
C PRO A 174 -27.31 -12.88 40.48
N GLU A 175 -28.49 -13.19 40.89
CA GLU A 175 -29.66 -13.66 40.08
C GLU A 175 -30.88 -12.73 40.20
N ASN A 176 -30.73 -11.57 40.87
CA ASN A 176 -31.84 -10.68 41.19
C ASN A 176 -31.54 -9.21 40.90
N ALA A 177 -31.71 -8.77 39.68
CA ALA A 177 -31.48 -7.41 39.22
C ALA A 177 -32.19 -6.27 39.94
N SER A 178 -32.86 -6.54 41.05
CA SER A 178 -33.52 -5.54 41.90
C SER A 178 -32.81 -5.30 43.23
N GLU A 179 -31.83 -6.10 43.56
CA GLU A 179 -31.04 -6.06 44.82
C GLU A 179 -29.57 -6.36 44.50
N TRP A 180 -28.65 -5.60 45.06
CA TRP A 180 -27.21 -5.72 44.86
C TRP A 180 -26.41 -5.70 46.19
#